data_a9c464a117edfe3ba3dfae9f97d4866a
#
_entry.id   a9c464a117edfe3ba3dfae9f97d4866a
#
_cell.length_a   1.000
_cell.length_b   1.000
_cell.length_c   1.000
_cell.angle_alpha   90.00
_cell.angle_beta   90.00
_cell.angle_gamma   90.00
#
_symmetry.space_group_name_H-M   'P 1'
#
loop_
_entity.id
_entity.type
_entity.pdbx_description
1 polymer ?
#
loop_
_entity_poly.entity_id
_entity_poly.type
_entity_poly.pdbx_seq_one_letter_code
_entity_poly.pdbx_strand_id
1 'polypeptide(L)'
;IDMPFAKAGAEPVYLTQMKDLLRRHPRTTIIWAHTGLGRVVHPVQPQAGAEVAERSPNHIEILQTMLEDPTLAHVHFDISWDEVAKYAVSSPAAIDRLSQLLNAYPDRFLFGTDNVAPNDQATQMRVYDLWNPIWAKLTPEASRKVRLGTYERLFDAARGRVRAWEAANVQ
;
A
#
# COMPACT_ATOMS: atom_id res chain seq x y z
N ILE A 1 -15.89 -7.62 -1.43
CA ILE A 1 -16.29 -8.89 -0.79
C ILE A 1 -15.80 -8.83 0.64
N ASP A 2 -16.73 -8.76 1.59
CA ASP A 2 -16.40 -8.83 3.01
C ASP A 2 -16.01 -10.28 3.35
N MET A 3 -14.73 -10.54 3.42
CA MET A 3 -14.26 -11.84 3.90
C MET A 3 -13.87 -11.69 5.36
N PRO A 4 -14.57 -12.35 6.27
CA PRO A 4 -14.32 -12.23 7.69
C PRO A 4 -12.96 -12.86 8.06
N PHE A 5 -12.41 -12.42 9.17
CA PHE A 5 -11.32 -13.13 9.80
C PHE A 5 -11.81 -14.52 10.24
N ALA A 6 -11.01 -15.55 9.97
CA ALA A 6 -11.41 -16.94 10.29
C ALA A 6 -11.53 -17.17 11.81
N LYS A 7 -10.72 -16.49 12.60
CA LYS A 7 -10.71 -16.52 14.08
C LYS A 7 -9.92 -15.32 14.63
N ALA A 8 -10.02 -15.06 15.92
CA ALA A 8 -9.19 -14.08 16.59
C ALA A 8 -7.69 -14.38 16.36
N GLY A 9 -6.89 -13.38 16.15
CA GLY A 9 -5.45 -13.49 15.86
C GLY A 9 -5.10 -13.94 14.45
N ALA A 10 -6.08 -14.34 13.63
CA ALA A 10 -5.83 -14.76 12.25
C ALA A 10 -5.85 -13.58 11.28
N GLU A 11 -5.10 -13.72 10.19
CA GLU A 11 -5.20 -12.84 9.03
C GLU A 11 -6.54 -13.06 8.29
N PRO A 12 -7.02 -12.06 7.51
CA PRO A 12 -8.16 -12.27 6.61
C PRO A 12 -7.92 -13.42 5.64
N VAL A 13 -8.94 -14.23 5.39
CA VAL A 13 -8.82 -15.43 4.53
C VAL A 13 -8.30 -15.09 3.13
N TYR A 14 -8.78 -13.99 2.53
CA TYR A 14 -8.32 -13.55 1.20
C TYR A 14 -6.82 -13.25 1.15
N LEU A 15 -6.24 -12.82 2.27
CA LEU A 15 -4.82 -12.45 2.33
C LEU A 15 -3.92 -13.67 2.17
N THR A 16 -4.25 -14.79 2.80
CA THR A 16 -3.52 -16.05 2.63
C THR A 16 -3.55 -16.50 1.17
N GLN A 17 -4.73 -16.50 0.55
CA GLN A 17 -4.88 -16.87 -0.86
C GLN A 17 -4.09 -15.93 -1.78
N MET A 18 -4.12 -14.62 -1.49
CA MET A 18 -3.38 -13.64 -2.26
C MET A 18 -1.86 -13.81 -2.10
N LYS A 19 -1.36 -14.00 -0.89
CA LYS A 19 0.08 -14.29 -0.65
C LYS A 19 0.55 -15.52 -1.43
N ASP A 20 -0.26 -16.56 -1.49
CA ASP A 20 0.05 -17.78 -2.25
C ASP A 20 0.07 -17.50 -3.77
N LEU A 21 -0.85 -16.69 -4.27
CA LEU A 21 -0.84 -16.24 -5.66
C LEU A 21 0.44 -15.44 -5.97
N LEU A 22 0.76 -14.47 -5.13
CA LEU A 22 1.94 -13.63 -5.30
C LEU A 22 3.23 -14.45 -5.34
N ARG A 23 3.40 -15.41 -4.43
CA ARG A 23 4.58 -16.29 -4.36
C ARG A 23 4.74 -17.19 -5.59
N ARG A 24 3.63 -17.54 -6.26
CA ARG A 24 3.69 -18.33 -7.51
C ARG A 24 4.19 -17.52 -8.70
N HIS A 25 4.20 -16.19 -8.62
CA HIS A 25 4.59 -15.30 -9.71
C HIS A 25 5.77 -14.36 -9.36
N PRO A 26 6.91 -14.87 -8.85
CA PRO A 26 7.98 -14.06 -8.28
C PRO A 26 8.72 -13.18 -9.32
N ARG A 27 8.53 -13.44 -10.61
CA ARG A 27 9.13 -12.67 -11.72
C ARG A 27 8.21 -11.57 -12.26
N THR A 28 7.00 -11.47 -11.75
CA THR A 28 6.01 -10.47 -12.18
C THR A 28 6.00 -9.33 -11.18
N THR A 29 6.30 -8.11 -11.63
CA THR A 29 6.07 -6.93 -10.80
C THR A 29 4.56 -6.76 -10.58
N ILE A 30 4.14 -6.77 -9.34
CA ILE A 30 2.73 -6.65 -8.97
C ILE A 30 2.55 -5.36 -8.17
N ILE A 31 1.57 -4.55 -8.56
CA ILE A 31 1.12 -3.38 -7.81
C ILE A 31 -0.25 -3.72 -7.25
N TRP A 32 -0.31 -3.82 -5.91
CA TRP A 32 -1.57 -4.12 -5.24
C TRP A 32 -2.28 -2.81 -4.89
N ALA A 33 -3.37 -2.57 -5.57
CA ALA A 33 -4.17 -1.35 -5.39
C ALA A 33 -4.70 -1.22 -3.95
N HIS A 34 -4.80 0.03 -3.49
CA HIS A 34 -5.36 0.37 -2.17
C HIS A 34 -4.68 -0.36 -1.01
N THR A 35 -3.40 -0.68 -1.16
CA THR A 35 -2.63 -1.49 -0.21
C THR A 35 -3.25 -2.86 0.12
N GLY A 36 -4.23 -3.31 -0.65
CA GLY A 36 -5.05 -4.47 -0.32
C GLY A 36 -5.95 -4.26 0.90
N LEU A 37 -6.32 -3.01 1.20
CA LEU A 37 -7.20 -2.67 2.32
C LEU A 37 -8.56 -3.37 2.18
N GLY A 38 -8.91 -4.18 3.18
CA GLY A 38 -10.20 -4.82 3.25
C GLY A 38 -11.29 -3.87 3.81
N ARG A 39 -12.56 -4.26 3.69
CA ARG A 39 -13.67 -3.51 4.27
C ARG A 39 -13.77 -3.65 5.79
N VAL A 40 -13.23 -4.72 6.33
CA VAL A 40 -13.14 -4.95 7.78
C VAL A 40 -11.68 -4.80 8.18
N VAL A 41 -11.38 -3.76 8.94
CA VAL A 41 -10.03 -3.46 9.42
C VAL A 41 -10.06 -3.22 10.92
N HIS A 42 -8.97 -3.58 11.59
CA HIS A 42 -8.80 -3.30 13.01
C HIS A 42 -8.05 -1.97 13.21
N PRO A 43 -8.42 -1.18 14.23
CA PRO A 43 -7.76 0.06 14.52
C PRO A 43 -6.31 -0.16 14.94
N VAL A 44 -5.45 0.81 14.65
CA VAL A 44 -4.06 0.80 15.08
C VAL A 44 -4.00 1.15 16.57
N GLN A 45 -3.46 0.24 17.38
CA GLN A 45 -3.30 0.46 18.82
C GLN A 45 -2.02 1.28 19.10
N PRO A 46 -2.04 2.18 20.10
CA PRO A 46 -0.89 3.02 20.45
C PRO A 46 0.34 2.21 20.90
N GLN A 47 0.13 1.08 21.52
CA GLN A 47 1.19 0.19 21.99
C GLN A 47 0.89 -1.27 21.63
N ALA A 48 1.94 -2.01 21.27
CA ALA A 48 1.88 -3.45 21.19
C ALA A 48 1.91 -4.00 22.64
N GLY A 49 0.75 -4.18 23.24
CA GLY A 49 0.63 -4.86 24.54
C GLY A 49 0.82 -6.37 24.40
N ALA A 50 1.01 -7.07 25.54
CA ALA A 50 1.17 -8.51 25.62
C ALA A 50 0.01 -9.33 25.00
N GLU A 51 -1.13 -8.69 24.74
CA GLU A 51 -2.34 -9.28 24.16
C GLU A 51 -2.34 -9.34 22.62
N VAL A 52 -1.25 -8.94 21.95
CA VAL A 52 -1.15 -8.93 20.48
C VAL A 52 -1.41 -10.31 19.87
N ALA A 53 -1.06 -11.38 20.58
CA ALA A 53 -1.25 -12.76 20.10
C ALA A 53 -2.74 -13.19 20.02
N GLU A 54 -3.63 -12.49 20.74
CA GLU A 54 -5.06 -12.85 20.80
C GLU A 54 -5.94 -11.96 19.90
N ARG A 55 -5.42 -10.85 19.42
CA ARG A 55 -6.14 -9.94 18.52
C ARG A 55 -5.74 -10.15 17.07
N SER A 56 -6.68 -9.92 16.19
CA SER A 56 -6.38 -9.87 14.75
C SER A 56 -5.46 -8.69 14.42
N PRO A 57 -4.51 -8.86 13.48
CA PRO A 57 -3.60 -7.80 13.09
C PRO A 57 -4.36 -6.62 12.46
N ASN A 58 -3.91 -5.41 12.72
CA ASN A 58 -4.36 -4.26 11.97
C ASN A 58 -3.70 -4.21 10.57
N HIS A 59 -4.22 -3.37 9.69
CA HIS A 59 -3.76 -3.35 8.29
C HIS A 59 -2.29 -2.93 8.13
N ILE A 60 -1.77 -2.05 8.98
CA ILE A 60 -0.35 -1.64 8.92
C ILE A 60 0.57 -2.80 9.34
N GLU A 61 0.16 -3.60 10.32
CA GLU A 61 0.89 -4.82 10.71
C GLU A 61 0.89 -5.87 9.59
N ILE A 62 -0.23 -6.01 8.87
CA ILE A 62 -0.31 -6.87 7.68
C ILE A 62 0.68 -6.38 6.60
N LEU A 63 0.68 -5.09 6.29
CA LEU A 63 1.61 -4.51 5.33
C LEU A 63 3.06 -4.73 5.75
N GLN A 64 3.39 -4.49 7.01
CA GLN A 64 4.74 -4.71 7.55
C GLN A 64 5.17 -6.16 7.34
N THR A 65 4.34 -7.13 7.72
CA THR A 65 4.64 -8.56 7.51
C THR A 65 4.90 -8.88 6.04
N MET A 66 4.15 -8.30 5.11
CA MET A 66 4.35 -8.52 3.69
C MET A 66 5.62 -7.85 3.14
N LEU A 67 6.00 -6.69 3.68
CA LEU A 67 7.22 -5.98 3.28
C LEU A 67 8.48 -6.66 3.79
N GLU A 68 8.40 -7.29 4.97
CA GLU A 68 9.47 -8.07 5.59
C GLU A 68 9.66 -9.46 4.96
N ASP A 69 8.66 -9.97 4.23
CA ASP A 69 8.74 -11.27 3.55
C ASP A 69 9.57 -11.15 2.26
N PRO A 70 10.78 -11.74 2.19
CA PRO A 70 11.64 -11.65 1.01
C PRO A 70 11.02 -12.34 -0.22
N THR A 71 10.10 -13.29 -0.04
CA THR A 71 9.40 -13.96 -1.15
C THR A 71 8.39 -13.03 -1.86
N LEU A 72 8.04 -11.91 -1.24
CA LEU A 72 7.13 -10.89 -1.75
C LEU A 72 7.85 -9.60 -2.20
N ALA A 73 9.18 -9.63 -2.40
CA ALA A 73 9.97 -8.44 -2.77
C ALA A 73 9.53 -7.78 -4.10
N HIS A 74 8.87 -8.51 -4.98
CA HIS A 74 8.34 -8.06 -6.27
C HIS A 74 6.97 -7.35 -6.17
N VAL A 75 6.36 -7.33 -4.98
CA VAL A 75 5.04 -6.72 -4.73
C VAL A 75 5.22 -5.27 -4.29
N HIS A 76 4.47 -4.38 -4.90
CA HIS A 76 4.38 -2.96 -4.57
C HIS A 76 2.96 -2.64 -4.13
N PHE A 77 2.79 -1.56 -3.38
CA PHE A 77 1.50 -1.15 -2.83
C PHE A 77 1.14 0.24 -3.32
N ASP A 78 -0.01 0.35 -3.92
CA ASP A 78 -0.59 1.64 -4.26
C ASP A 78 -1.41 2.15 -3.06
N ILE A 79 -1.07 3.33 -2.57
CA ILE A 79 -1.75 3.98 -1.44
C ILE A 79 -2.88 4.92 -1.90
N SER A 80 -3.49 4.64 -3.05
CA SER A 80 -4.65 5.38 -3.55
C SER A 80 -5.92 5.08 -2.75
N TRP A 81 -6.99 5.80 -3.09
CA TRP A 81 -8.31 5.73 -2.45
C TRP A 81 -8.42 6.49 -1.12
N ASP A 82 -9.50 7.24 -0.96
CA ASP A 82 -9.73 8.06 0.23
C ASP A 82 -9.94 7.23 1.52
N GLU A 83 -10.46 6.00 1.40
CA GLU A 83 -10.59 5.10 2.57
C GLU A 83 -9.22 4.65 3.10
N VAL A 84 -8.23 4.46 2.23
CA VAL A 84 -6.84 4.21 2.67
C VAL A 84 -6.29 5.43 3.39
N ALA A 85 -6.52 6.64 2.85
CA ALA A 85 -6.11 7.87 3.49
C ALA A 85 -6.79 8.07 4.85
N LYS A 86 -8.10 7.86 4.95
CA LYS A 86 -8.86 7.94 6.21
C LYS A 86 -8.32 6.96 7.25
N TYR A 87 -8.02 5.73 6.85
CA TYR A 87 -7.40 4.75 7.73
C TYR A 87 -6.01 5.19 8.18
N ALA A 88 -5.19 5.68 7.27
CA ALA A 88 -3.83 6.15 7.52
C ALA A 88 -3.77 7.27 8.57
N VAL A 89 -4.76 8.15 8.59
CA VAL A 89 -4.83 9.30 9.53
C VAL A 89 -5.85 9.11 10.64
N SER A 90 -6.35 7.90 10.86
CA SER A 90 -7.41 7.61 11.84
C SER A 90 -7.00 7.85 13.31
N SER A 91 -5.70 7.86 13.59
CA SER A 91 -5.14 8.15 14.91
C SER A 91 -3.68 8.59 14.82
N PRO A 92 -3.14 9.26 15.84
CA PRO A 92 -1.70 9.56 15.90
C PRO A 92 -0.82 8.31 15.76
N ALA A 93 -1.24 7.19 16.35
CA ALA A 93 -0.52 5.91 16.24
C ALA A 93 -0.52 5.36 14.81
N ALA A 94 -1.62 5.50 14.07
CA ALA A 94 -1.70 5.11 12.66
C ALA A 94 -0.76 5.97 11.80
N ILE A 95 -0.79 7.29 12.00
CA ILE A 95 0.10 8.24 11.32
C ILE A 95 1.56 7.86 11.56
N ASP A 96 1.95 7.66 12.82
CA ASP A 96 3.34 7.36 13.18
C ASP A 96 3.81 6.05 12.59
N ARG A 97 3.04 4.98 12.74
CA ARG A 97 3.41 3.65 12.22
C ARG A 97 3.47 3.59 10.70
N LEU A 98 2.48 4.16 10.01
CA LEU A 98 2.50 4.18 8.56
C LEU A 98 3.66 5.02 8.02
N SER A 99 3.93 6.19 8.62
CA SER A 99 5.07 7.02 8.23
C SER A 99 6.41 6.31 8.42
N GLN A 100 6.58 5.55 9.51
CA GLN A 100 7.76 4.71 9.74
C GLN A 100 7.89 3.65 8.63
N LEU A 101 6.79 2.99 8.28
CA LEU A 101 6.79 1.97 7.24
C LEU A 101 7.15 2.54 5.86
N LEU A 102 6.56 3.69 5.50
CA LEU A 102 6.87 4.40 4.25
C LEU A 102 8.33 4.89 4.20
N ASN A 103 8.89 5.34 5.33
CA ASN A 103 10.30 5.71 5.41
C ASN A 103 11.23 4.50 5.30
N ALA A 104 10.86 3.34 5.83
CA ALA A 104 11.67 2.13 5.78
C ALA A 104 11.64 1.45 4.40
N TYR A 105 10.52 1.52 3.69
CA TYR A 105 10.30 0.82 2.42
C TYR A 105 9.79 1.75 1.29
N PRO A 106 10.41 2.92 1.06
CA PRO A 106 9.84 3.93 0.16
C PRO A 106 9.72 3.47 -1.30
N ASP A 107 10.57 2.53 -1.73
CA ASP A 107 10.57 1.97 -3.08
C ASP A 107 9.46 0.92 -3.32
N ARG A 108 8.68 0.61 -2.28
CA ARG A 108 7.60 -0.38 -2.35
C ARG A 108 6.22 0.26 -2.43
N PHE A 109 6.13 1.59 -2.34
CA PHE A 109 4.87 2.32 -2.36
C PHE A 109 4.75 3.28 -3.53
N LEU A 110 3.52 3.40 -4.04
CA LEU A 110 3.13 4.36 -5.07
C LEU A 110 1.96 5.18 -4.55
N PHE A 111 1.98 6.47 -4.83
CA PHE A 111 0.87 7.36 -4.52
C PHE A 111 -0.06 7.53 -5.72
N GLY A 112 -1.36 7.45 -5.47
CA GLY A 112 -2.43 7.78 -6.39
C GLY A 112 -3.61 8.36 -5.63
N THR A 113 -4.63 8.86 -6.30
CA THR A 113 -5.84 9.39 -5.67
C THR A 113 -7.01 8.41 -5.72
N ASP A 114 -7.13 7.66 -6.81
CA ASP A 114 -8.33 6.88 -7.15
C ASP A 114 -9.61 7.72 -7.03
N ASN A 115 -9.52 9.00 -7.38
CA ASN A 115 -10.64 9.91 -7.27
C ASN A 115 -11.50 9.82 -8.54
N VAL A 116 -12.67 9.22 -8.41
CA VAL A 116 -13.57 8.97 -9.54
C VAL A 116 -14.54 10.13 -9.71
N ALA A 117 -14.48 10.77 -10.89
CA ALA A 117 -15.40 11.82 -11.32
C ALA A 117 -15.64 12.92 -10.25
N PRO A 118 -14.60 13.60 -9.76
CA PRO A 118 -14.78 14.70 -8.81
C PRO A 118 -15.60 15.82 -9.44
N ASN A 119 -16.53 16.36 -8.68
CA ASN A 119 -17.43 17.44 -9.18
C ASN A 119 -16.72 18.76 -9.39
N ASP A 120 -15.60 18.98 -8.72
CA ASP A 120 -14.80 20.20 -8.76
C ASP A 120 -13.34 19.94 -8.33
N GLN A 121 -12.49 20.94 -8.55
CA GLN A 121 -11.08 20.87 -8.20
C GLN A 121 -10.85 20.73 -6.68
N ALA A 122 -11.66 21.35 -5.84
CA ALA A 122 -11.51 21.25 -4.39
C ALA A 122 -11.75 19.81 -3.91
N THR A 123 -12.75 19.14 -4.48
CA THR A 123 -13.01 17.72 -4.23
C THR A 123 -11.84 16.86 -4.68
N GLN A 124 -11.26 17.14 -5.84
CA GLN A 124 -10.06 16.45 -6.32
C GLN A 124 -8.88 16.65 -5.36
N MET A 125 -8.63 17.86 -4.91
CA MET A 125 -7.49 18.17 -4.04
C MET A 125 -7.65 17.62 -2.64
N ARG A 126 -8.86 17.41 -2.15
CA ARG A 126 -9.14 16.90 -0.81
C ARG A 126 -8.45 15.57 -0.51
N VAL A 127 -8.34 14.69 -1.49
CA VAL A 127 -7.65 13.40 -1.32
C VAL A 127 -6.15 13.61 -1.09
N TYR A 128 -5.54 14.60 -1.78
CA TYR A 128 -4.13 14.96 -1.52
C TYR A 128 -3.94 15.50 -0.11
N ASP A 129 -4.86 16.36 0.35
CA ASP A 129 -4.77 17.02 1.65
C ASP A 129 -4.92 16.05 2.82
N LEU A 130 -5.69 14.97 2.66
CA LEU A 130 -5.81 13.90 3.66
C LEU A 130 -4.44 13.30 4.02
N TRP A 131 -3.50 13.25 3.08
CA TRP A 131 -2.18 12.68 3.29
C TRP A 131 -1.17 13.64 3.94
N ASN A 132 -1.50 14.92 4.14
CA ASN A 132 -0.58 15.92 4.70
C ASN A 132 0.05 15.49 6.04
N PRO A 133 -0.68 14.89 7.01
CA PRO A 133 -0.08 14.42 8.26
C PRO A 133 1.00 13.34 8.06
N ILE A 134 0.86 12.52 7.03
CA ILE A 134 1.84 11.50 6.66
C ILE A 134 3.05 12.15 5.98
N TRP A 135 2.80 13.01 4.96
CA TRP A 135 3.88 13.69 4.24
C TRP A 135 4.80 14.48 5.17
N ALA A 136 4.25 15.11 6.20
CA ALA A 136 5.01 15.87 7.18
C ALA A 136 6.00 15.02 8.02
N LYS A 137 5.83 13.69 8.03
CA LYS A 137 6.68 12.76 8.79
C LYS A 137 7.65 11.96 7.92
N LEU A 138 7.55 12.10 6.60
CA LEU A 138 8.48 11.42 5.70
C LEU A 138 9.79 12.18 5.55
N THR A 139 10.88 11.43 5.39
CA THR A 139 12.14 12.01 4.91
C THR A 139 11.94 12.58 3.50
N PRO A 140 12.73 13.58 3.08
CA PRO A 140 12.66 14.11 1.71
C PRO A 140 12.81 13.02 0.64
N GLU A 141 13.68 12.04 0.88
CA GLU A 141 13.90 10.91 -0.03
C GLU A 141 12.65 10.02 -0.10
N ALA A 142 12.12 9.58 1.05
CA ALA A 142 10.93 8.73 1.08
C ALA A 142 9.72 9.43 0.45
N SER A 143 9.51 10.72 0.78
CA SER A 143 8.44 11.50 0.17
C SER A 143 8.56 11.55 -1.36
N ARG A 144 9.75 11.82 -1.91
CA ARG A 144 9.96 11.83 -3.36
C ARG A 144 9.70 10.46 -3.99
N LYS A 145 10.22 9.39 -3.37
CA LYS A 145 10.05 8.02 -3.90
C LYS A 145 8.60 7.59 -3.91
N VAL A 146 7.90 7.71 -2.78
CA VAL A 146 6.50 7.30 -2.66
C VAL A 146 5.57 8.09 -3.59
N ARG A 147 5.78 9.41 -3.69
CA ARG A 147 4.90 10.29 -4.47
C ARG A 147 5.15 10.23 -5.98
N LEU A 148 6.35 9.88 -6.41
CA LEU A 148 6.72 9.92 -7.83
C LEU A 148 7.75 8.86 -8.23
N GLY A 149 8.86 8.75 -7.51
CA GLY A 149 10.04 8.00 -7.97
C GLY A 149 9.79 6.51 -8.18
N THR A 150 8.96 5.88 -7.34
CA THR A 150 8.60 4.46 -7.53
C THR A 150 7.76 4.27 -8.79
N TYR A 151 6.82 5.19 -9.07
CA TYR A 151 6.06 5.19 -10.33
C TYR A 151 7.01 5.30 -11.54
N GLU A 152 7.87 6.33 -11.58
CA GLU A 152 8.82 6.54 -12.68
C GLU A 152 9.66 5.27 -12.90
N ARG A 153 10.26 4.73 -11.84
CA ARG A 153 11.10 3.54 -11.93
C ARG A 153 10.37 2.33 -12.51
N LEU A 154 9.15 2.06 -12.09
CA LEU A 154 8.40 0.89 -12.54
C LEU A 154 7.83 1.07 -13.94
N PHE A 155 7.21 2.20 -14.21
CA PHE A 155 6.50 2.42 -15.47
C PHE A 155 7.42 2.84 -16.62
N ASP A 156 8.47 3.61 -16.36
CA ASP A 156 9.45 3.95 -17.40
C ASP A 156 10.26 2.72 -17.84
N ALA A 157 10.63 1.85 -16.88
CA ALA A 157 11.26 0.57 -17.22
C ALA A 157 10.31 -0.34 -18.01
N ALA A 158 9.03 -0.40 -17.67
CA ALA A 158 8.02 -1.16 -18.39
C ALA A 158 7.83 -0.58 -19.80
N ARG A 159 7.71 0.74 -19.92
CA ARG A 159 7.58 1.44 -21.20
C ARG A 159 8.73 1.14 -22.15
N GLY A 160 9.96 1.17 -21.64
CA GLY A 160 11.14 0.83 -22.43
C GLY A 160 11.06 -0.59 -23.02
N ARG A 161 10.66 -1.57 -22.22
CA ARG A 161 10.48 -2.96 -22.68
C ARG A 161 9.36 -3.09 -23.71
N VAL A 162 8.22 -2.42 -23.50
CA VAL A 162 7.10 -2.43 -24.44
C VAL A 162 7.51 -1.83 -25.78
N ARG A 163 8.18 -0.69 -25.80
CA ARG A 163 8.65 -0.04 -27.02
C ARG A 163 9.67 -0.90 -27.79
N ALA A 164 10.57 -1.57 -27.08
CA ALA A 164 11.51 -2.50 -27.70
C ALA A 164 10.80 -3.70 -28.33
N TRP A 165 9.80 -4.24 -27.66
CA TRP A 165 8.98 -5.33 -28.18
C TRP A 165 8.16 -4.90 -29.41
N GLU A 166 7.49 -3.74 -29.32
CA GLU A 166 6.71 -3.17 -30.45
C GLU A 166 7.60 -2.98 -31.69
N ALA A 167 8.79 -2.40 -31.53
CA ALA A 167 9.72 -2.19 -32.63
C ALA A 167 10.16 -3.49 -33.30
N ALA A 168 10.18 -4.60 -32.56
CA ALA A 168 10.57 -5.90 -33.08
C ALA A 168 9.40 -6.73 -33.67
N ASN A 169 8.15 -6.42 -33.31
CA ASN A 169 7.00 -7.31 -33.59
C ASN A 169 5.80 -6.60 -34.25
N VAL A 170 5.77 -5.28 -34.28
CA VAL A 170 4.68 -4.51 -34.90
C VAL A 170 5.22 -3.80 -36.13
N GLN A 171 4.66 -4.11 -37.29
CA GLN A 171 4.94 -3.45 -38.58
C GLN A 171 4.00 -2.30 -38.82
#